data_1240cf33d8b3cb656060078f7de39d3e
#
_entry.id   1240cf33d8b3cb656060078f7de39d3e
#
_cell.length_a   1.000
_cell.length_b   1.000
_cell.length_c   1.000
_cell.angle_alpha   90.00
_cell.angle_beta   90.00
_cell.angle_gamma   90.00
#
_symmetry.space_group_name_H-M   'P 1'
#
loop_
_entity.id
_entity.type
_entity.pdbx_description
1 polymer ?
#
loop_
_entity_poly.entity_id
_entity_poly.type
_entity_poly.pdbx_seq_one_letter_code
_entity_poly.pdbx_strand_id
1 'polypeptide(L)'
;MDKIRNSGTVAVGTKWDQPSLGLKTGPGEPQGFDTDVARYIVKNLAGDTPVRITWRESPSSTREALLQNGTVDMIVASYTITEARRPKVTFGGPYVIVQQDTMVRADDTSIKKVNDLRGKRICLAEGSNSYRRIVEPPPDGRLGLPAELVPAGNYSDCVRKLAAGQLDAVSTENLLLAGFAEQEPGRFRLLNDPITNEKWGVGLKKGDTATCEAVNRAIAEMWRDGTASRLLHKWFGRTGLDLPSSLPRAEGCP
;
A
#
# COMPACT_ATOMS: atom_id res chain seq x y z
N MET A 1 -21.36 -1.80 8.48
CA MET A 1 -21.28 -2.26 9.90
C MET A 1 -22.27 -3.38 10.19
N ASP A 2 -23.53 -3.25 9.84
CA ASP A 2 -24.56 -4.26 10.16
C ASP A 2 -24.28 -5.62 9.51
N LYS A 3 -23.74 -5.62 8.28
CA LYS A 3 -23.33 -6.86 7.62
C LYS A 3 -22.31 -7.64 8.45
N ILE A 4 -21.26 -6.99 8.97
CA ILE A 4 -20.20 -7.63 9.76
C ILE A 4 -20.79 -8.27 11.02
N ARG A 5 -21.65 -7.54 11.74
CA ARG A 5 -22.27 -8.02 12.98
C ARG A 5 -23.30 -9.12 12.75
N ASN A 6 -24.06 -9.04 11.65
CA ASN A 6 -25.16 -9.98 11.38
C ASN A 6 -24.70 -11.26 10.67
N SER A 7 -23.66 -11.20 9.82
CA SER A 7 -23.20 -12.36 9.06
C SER A 7 -22.06 -13.14 9.73
N GLY A 8 -21.41 -12.57 10.75
CA GLY A 8 -20.21 -13.16 11.37
C GLY A 8 -19.02 -13.32 10.42
N THR A 9 -19.06 -12.67 9.24
CA THR A 9 -18.01 -12.75 8.24
C THR A 9 -17.76 -11.40 7.58
N VAL A 10 -16.50 -11.15 7.18
CA VAL A 10 -16.10 -9.97 6.41
C VAL A 10 -15.10 -10.37 5.33
N ALA A 11 -15.32 -9.90 4.10
CA ALA A 11 -14.40 -10.10 2.99
C ALA A 11 -13.42 -8.92 2.91
N VAL A 12 -12.14 -9.20 3.12
CA VAL A 12 -11.07 -8.19 3.10
C VAL A 12 -10.18 -8.41 1.90
N GLY A 13 -10.06 -7.37 1.06
CA GLY A 13 -9.12 -7.32 -0.03
C GLY A 13 -7.74 -6.87 0.44
N THR A 14 -6.71 -7.63 0.09
CA THR A 14 -5.31 -7.25 0.36
C THR A 14 -4.40 -7.72 -0.77
N LYS A 15 -3.14 -7.27 -0.75
CA LYS A 15 -2.13 -7.77 -1.67
C LYS A 15 -1.71 -9.19 -1.28
N TRP A 16 -1.31 -9.98 -2.27
CA TRP A 16 -0.74 -11.30 -2.03
C TRP A 16 0.71 -11.41 -2.51
N ASP A 17 1.21 -10.36 -3.12
CA ASP A 17 2.53 -10.26 -3.76
C ASP A 17 3.51 -9.30 -3.05
N GLN A 18 3.11 -8.66 -1.94
CA GLN A 18 3.91 -7.62 -1.30
C GLN A 18 4.49 -8.12 0.03
N PRO A 19 5.80 -8.41 0.09
CA PRO A 19 6.47 -8.80 1.33
C PRO A 19 6.28 -7.77 2.44
N SER A 20 6.16 -8.23 3.67
CA SER A 20 5.95 -7.43 4.88
C SER A 20 4.65 -6.60 4.92
N LEU A 21 3.89 -6.52 3.82
CA LEU A 21 2.60 -5.81 3.73
C LEU A 21 1.41 -6.76 3.61
N GLY A 22 1.40 -7.61 2.58
CA GLY A 22 0.38 -8.59 2.32
C GLY A 22 0.96 -9.65 1.39
N LEU A 23 1.70 -10.60 1.94
CA LEU A 23 2.28 -11.72 1.19
C LEU A 23 1.53 -13.00 1.49
N LYS A 24 1.14 -13.72 0.45
CA LYS A 24 0.57 -15.05 0.58
C LYS A 24 1.45 -16.08 -0.10
N THR A 25 2.05 -16.95 0.69
CA THR A 25 2.83 -18.09 0.24
C THR A 25 2.11 -19.39 0.61
N GLY A 26 1.62 -20.12 -0.40
CA GLY A 26 0.92 -21.38 -0.17
C GLY A 26 -0.54 -21.25 0.31
N PRO A 27 -1.08 -22.27 1.00
CA PRO A 27 -2.51 -22.36 1.35
C PRO A 27 -2.95 -21.48 2.53
N GLY A 28 -2.02 -20.88 3.27
CA GLY A 28 -2.29 -20.05 4.46
C GLY A 28 -2.97 -18.72 4.15
N GLU A 29 -3.21 -17.94 5.20
CA GLU A 29 -3.67 -16.56 5.08
C GLU A 29 -2.51 -15.62 4.67
N PRO A 30 -2.82 -14.50 3.99
CA PRO A 30 -1.81 -13.48 3.71
C PRO A 30 -1.29 -12.89 5.03
N GLN A 31 -0.01 -12.51 5.04
CA GLN A 31 0.68 -11.97 6.22
C GLN A 31 1.36 -10.64 5.87
N GLY A 32 1.41 -9.74 6.82
CA GLY A 32 2.07 -8.45 6.68
C GLY A 32 1.39 -7.35 7.48
N PHE A 33 1.92 -6.15 7.38
CA PHE A 33 1.42 -4.97 8.07
C PHE A 33 -0.04 -4.66 7.72
N ASP A 34 -0.39 -4.64 6.43
CA ASP A 34 -1.76 -4.36 5.97
C ASP A 34 -2.75 -5.40 6.47
N THR A 35 -2.36 -6.68 6.51
CA THR A 35 -3.23 -7.73 7.04
C THR A 35 -3.42 -7.62 8.54
N ASP A 36 -2.39 -7.24 9.29
CA ASP A 36 -2.51 -7.02 10.73
C ASP A 36 -3.34 -5.77 11.05
N VAL A 37 -3.20 -4.68 10.27
CA VAL A 37 -4.07 -3.49 10.33
C VAL A 37 -5.52 -3.88 10.07
N ALA A 38 -5.79 -4.66 9.01
CA ALA A 38 -7.13 -5.12 8.69
C ALA A 38 -7.74 -5.96 9.83
N ARG A 39 -6.97 -6.88 10.43
CA ARG A 39 -7.42 -7.67 11.59
C ARG A 39 -7.79 -6.80 12.78
N TYR A 40 -6.96 -5.79 13.07
CA TYR A 40 -7.23 -4.84 14.15
C TYR A 40 -8.54 -4.06 13.89
N ILE A 41 -8.71 -3.53 12.69
CA ILE A 41 -9.91 -2.78 12.30
C ILE A 41 -11.15 -3.67 12.41
N VAL A 42 -11.12 -4.88 11.82
CA VAL A 42 -12.26 -5.82 11.87
C VAL A 42 -12.62 -6.18 13.30
N LYS A 43 -11.65 -6.46 14.16
CA LYS A 43 -11.88 -6.74 15.59
C LYS A 43 -12.58 -5.56 16.28
N ASN A 44 -12.12 -4.34 16.03
CA ASN A 44 -12.70 -3.14 16.62
C ASN A 44 -14.16 -2.90 16.12
N LEU A 45 -14.41 -3.11 14.82
CA LEU A 45 -15.75 -2.98 14.24
C LEU A 45 -16.73 -4.05 14.73
N ALA A 46 -16.24 -5.25 14.97
CA ALA A 46 -17.05 -6.40 15.44
C ALA A 46 -17.39 -6.30 16.93
N GLY A 47 -16.56 -5.64 17.74
CA GLY A 47 -16.67 -5.67 19.20
C GLY A 47 -16.50 -7.10 19.72
N ASP A 48 -17.47 -7.56 20.54
CA ASP A 48 -17.46 -8.92 21.11
C ASP A 48 -18.03 -9.98 20.16
N THR A 49 -18.54 -9.58 18.99
CA THR A 49 -19.09 -10.53 18.01
C THR A 49 -17.96 -11.31 17.33
N PRO A 50 -17.96 -12.65 17.36
CA PRO A 50 -16.99 -13.44 16.62
C PRO A 50 -17.14 -13.20 15.12
N VAL A 51 -16.09 -12.73 14.46
CA VAL A 51 -16.08 -12.46 13.02
C VAL A 51 -14.89 -13.16 12.35
N ARG A 52 -15.21 -13.89 11.28
CA ARG A 52 -14.22 -14.53 10.42
C ARG A 52 -13.88 -13.63 9.23
N ILE A 53 -12.59 -13.39 9.01
CA ILE A 53 -12.11 -12.70 7.81
C ILE A 53 -11.97 -13.70 6.66
N THR A 54 -12.55 -13.36 5.51
CA THR A 54 -12.31 -14.03 4.24
C THR A 54 -11.40 -13.16 3.39
N TRP A 55 -10.17 -13.60 3.21
CA TRP A 55 -9.18 -12.86 2.44
C TRP A 55 -9.41 -13.00 0.93
N ARG A 56 -9.27 -11.90 0.20
CA ARG A 56 -9.31 -11.85 -1.26
C ARG A 56 -8.09 -11.12 -1.79
N GLU A 57 -7.51 -11.64 -2.85
CA GLU A 57 -6.46 -10.91 -3.57
C GLU A 57 -7.04 -9.65 -4.20
N SER A 58 -6.36 -8.52 -4.03
CA SER A 58 -6.79 -7.22 -4.56
C SER A 58 -5.64 -6.52 -5.29
N PRO A 59 -5.37 -6.93 -6.54
CA PRO A 59 -4.43 -6.23 -7.41
C PRO A 59 -4.83 -4.77 -7.60
N SER A 60 -3.86 -3.89 -7.86
CA SER A 60 -4.12 -2.46 -8.02
C SER A 60 -5.08 -2.15 -9.16
N SER A 61 -5.05 -2.95 -10.23
CA SER A 61 -5.91 -2.80 -11.41
C SER A 61 -7.38 -3.17 -11.17
N THR A 62 -7.69 -4.03 -10.19
CA THR A 62 -9.04 -4.58 -10.00
C THR A 62 -9.70 -4.21 -8.69
N ARG A 63 -8.97 -3.69 -7.69
CA ARG A 63 -9.47 -3.47 -6.33
C ARG A 63 -10.71 -2.57 -6.25
N GLU A 64 -10.80 -1.55 -7.11
CA GLU A 64 -11.96 -0.66 -7.14
C GLU A 64 -13.22 -1.41 -7.59
N ALA A 65 -13.10 -2.26 -8.62
CA ALA A 65 -14.19 -3.11 -9.08
C ALA A 65 -14.64 -4.14 -8.02
N LEU A 66 -13.69 -4.72 -7.26
CA LEU A 66 -14.01 -5.66 -6.18
C LEU A 66 -14.84 -5.02 -5.06
N LEU A 67 -14.63 -3.73 -4.76
CA LEU A 67 -15.49 -2.98 -3.84
C LEU A 67 -16.86 -2.67 -4.44
N GLN A 68 -16.87 -2.20 -5.69
CA GLN A 68 -18.11 -1.78 -6.36
C GLN A 68 -19.09 -2.94 -6.52
N ASN A 69 -18.61 -4.13 -6.90
CA ASN A 69 -19.45 -5.32 -7.09
C ASN A 69 -19.70 -6.12 -5.81
N GLY A 70 -19.13 -5.69 -4.66
CA GLY A 70 -19.34 -6.32 -3.36
C GLY A 70 -18.58 -7.64 -3.16
N THR A 71 -17.59 -7.96 -3.98
CA THR A 71 -16.69 -9.12 -3.77
C THR A 71 -15.90 -8.98 -2.47
N VAL A 72 -15.56 -7.76 -2.10
CA VAL A 72 -14.94 -7.42 -0.82
C VAL A 72 -15.73 -6.33 -0.11
N ASP A 73 -15.71 -6.34 1.21
CA ASP A 73 -16.33 -5.33 2.07
C ASP A 73 -15.38 -4.16 2.35
N MET A 74 -14.09 -4.43 2.42
CA MET A 74 -13.05 -3.41 2.58
C MET A 74 -11.74 -3.85 1.91
N ILE A 75 -10.87 -2.87 1.62
CA ILE A 75 -9.53 -3.10 1.06
C ILE A 75 -8.49 -2.42 1.94
N VAL A 76 -7.50 -3.21 2.39
CA VAL A 76 -6.28 -2.74 3.05
C VAL A 76 -5.10 -3.34 2.26
N ALA A 77 -4.52 -2.53 1.38
CA ALA A 77 -3.66 -3.05 0.30
C ALA A 77 -2.71 -1.97 -0.26
N SER A 78 -1.89 -1.32 0.61
CA SER A 78 -1.05 -0.18 0.22
C SER A 78 -1.83 0.82 -0.67
N TYR A 79 -3.05 1.16 -0.21
CA TYR A 79 -4.02 1.85 -1.05
C TYR A 79 -3.96 3.36 -0.84
N THR A 80 -3.14 4.04 -1.64
CA THR A 80 -3.00 5.48 -1.58
C THR A 80 -4.32 6.20 -1.87
N ILE A 81 -4.71 7.09 -0.97
CA ILE A 81 -5.83 8.01 -1.15
C ILE A 81 -5.44 9.04 -2.20
N THR A 82 -6.21 9.13 -3.28
CA THR A 82 -5.99 10.13 -4.36
C THR A 82 -7.31 10.73 -4.81
N GLU A 83 -7.26 11.93 -5.36
CA GLU A 83 -8.44 12.60 -5.91
C GLU A 83 -9.09 11.79 -7.04
N ALA A 84 -8.30 11.11 -7.87
CA ALA A 84 -8.81 10.26 -8.95
C ALA A 84 -9.56 9.01 -8.45
N ARG A 85 -9.31 8.56 -7.21
CA ARG A 85 -9.95 7.39 -6.60
C ARG A 85 -11.19 7.72 -5.76
N ARG A 86 -11.25 8.94 -5.20
CA ARG A 86 -12.38 9.40 -4.37
C ARG A 86 -13.76 9.31 -5.03
N PRO A 87 -13.94 9.55 -6.34
CA PRO A 87 -15.22 9.35 -6.99
C PRO A 87 -15.68 7.89 -7.03
N LYS A 88 -14.74 6.94 -6.96
CA LYS A 88 -15.00 5.51 -7.14
C LYS A 88 -15.22 4.76 -5.84
N VAL A 89 -14.56 5.19 -4.75
CA VAL A 89 -14.58 4.54 -3.44
C VAL A 89 -14.61 5.58 -2.32
N THR A 90 -15.07 5.18 -1.14
CA THR A 90 -14.90 5.93 0.09
C THR A 90 -13.64 5.43 0.80
N PHE A 91 -12.85 6.35 1.36
CA PHE A 91 -11.65 6.00 2.12
C PHE A 91 -11.81 6.32 3.61
N GLY A 92 -11.54 5.33 4.46
CA GLY A 92 -11.22 5.59 5.86
C GLY A 92 -9.71 5.78 6.05
N GLY A 93 -9.33 6.59 7.01
CA GLY A 93 -7.93 6.87 7.32
C GLY A 93 -7.44 8.23 6.84
N PRO A 94 -6.14 8.37 6.59
CA PRO A 94 -5.14 7.30 6.38
C PRO A 94 -4.77 6.54 7.65
N TYR A 95 -4.39 5.25 7.48
CA TYR A 95 -3.87 4.47 8.61
C TYR A 95 -2.36 4.65 8.81
N VAL A 96 -1.66 5.09 7.77
CA VAL A 96 -0.23 5.42 7.78
C VAL A 96 0.09 6.40 6.66
N ILE A 97 1.09 7.26 6.89
CA ILE A 97 1.71 8.09 5.85
C ILE A 97 3.09 7.50 5.58
N VAL A 98 3.39 7.26 4.32
CA VAL A 98 4.65 6.69 3.82
C VAL A 98 5.25 7.60 2.77
N GLN A 99 6.51 7.39 2.43
CA GLN A 99 7.18 8.18 1.40
C GLN A 99 7.31 7.36 0.11
N GLN A 100 7.02 7.97 -1.03
CA GLN A 100 7.46 7.37 -2.29
C GLN A 100 8.95 7.57 -2.45
N ASP A 101 9.66 6.48 -2.77
CA ASP A 101 11.09 6.45 -3.03
C ASP A 101 11.36 5.60 -4.28
N THR A 102 12.60 5.29 -4.54
CA THR A 102 13.04 4.49 -5.69
C THR A 102 14.02 3.41 -5.26
N MET A 103 13.82 2.21 -5.76
CA MET A 103 14.71 1.06 -5.60
C MET A 103 15.41 0.74 -6.91
N VAL A 104 16.69 0.49 -6.82
CA VAL A 104 17.58 0.10 -7.92
C VAL A 104 18.38 -1.15 -7.55
N ARG A 105 19.02 -1.79 -8.52
CA ARG A 105 20.00 -2.84 -8.21
C ARG A 105 21.16 -2.26 -7.39
N ALA A 106 21.68 -3.03 -6.47
CA ALA A 106 22.75 -2.56 -5.57
C ALA A 106 24.07 -2.23 -6.32
N ASP A 107 24.33 -2.94 -7.43
CA ASP A 107 25.50 -2.76 -8.30
C ASP A 107 25.36 -1.59 -9.29
N ASP A 108 24.15 -1.04 -9.47
CA ASP A 108 23.95 0.12 -10.34
C ASP A 108 24.41 1.41 -9.63
N THR A 109 25.55 1.93 -10.05
CA THR A 109 26.13 3.19 -9.54
C THR A 109 25.71 4.43 -10.35
N SER A 110 24.96 4.25 -11.45
CA SER A 110 24.53 5.33 -12.34
C SER A 110 23.34 6.13 -11.82
N ILE A 111 22.51 5.53 -10.95
CA ILE A 111 21.32 6.15 -10.37
C ILE A 111 21.56 6.37 -8.88
N LYS A 112 21.78 7.62 -8.48
CA LYS A 112 22.05 8.00 -7.08
C LYS A 112 20.92 8.80 -6.45
N LYS A 113 20.14 9.49 -7.27
CA LYS A 113 19.01 10.33 -6.86
C LYS A 113 17.89 10.24 -7.90
N VAL A 114 16.71 10.68 -7.53
CA VAL A 114 15.51 10.56 -8.36
C VAL A 114 15.64 11.25 -9.73
N ASN A 115 16.40 12.35 -9.82
CA ASN A 115 16.61 13.05 -11.10
C ASN A 115 17.44 12.23 -12.10
N ASP A 116 18.20 11.24 -11.66
CA ASP A 116 18.97 10.33 -12.52
C ASP A 116 18.07 9.31 -13.25
N LEU A 117 16.76 9.30 -12.94
CA LEU A 117 15.74 8.48 -13.63
C LEU A 117 15.41 8.99 -15.04
N ARG A 118 15.91 10.17 -15.42
CA ARG A 118 15.71 10.72 -16.77
C ARG A 118 16.23 9.74 -17.84
N GLY A 119 15.35 9.34 -18.76
CA GLY A 119 15.68 8.40 -19.84
C GLY A 119 15.87 6.94 -19.37
N LYS A 120 15.61 6.62 -18.10
CA LYS A 120 15.72 5.26 -17.56
C LYS A 120 14.41 4.48 -17.75
N ARG A 121 14.53 3.15 -17.75
CA ARG A 121 13.38 2.23 -17.78
C ARG A 121 12.85 2.06 -16.37
N ILE A 122 11.66 2.57 -16.11
CA ILE A 122 10.99 2.46 -14.81
C ILE A 122 9.73 1.62 -14.91
N CYS A 123 9.37 0.95 -13.82
CA CYS A 123 8.19 0.08 -13.80
C CYS A 123 6.90 0.89 -13.80
N LEU A 124 5.96 0.47 -14.67
CA LEU A 124 4.55 0.82 -14.60
C LEU A 124 3.77 -0.38 -14.06
N ALA A 125 3.57 -0.48 -12.75
CA ALA A 125 2.69 -1.48 -12.17
C ALA A 125 1.23 -1.14 -12.49
N GLU A 126 0.51 -2.05 -13.12
CA GLU A 126 -0.84 -1.81 -13.61
C GLU A 126 -1.81 -1.38 -12.48
N GLY A 127 -2.57 -0.30 -12.71
CA GLY A 127 -3.49 0.28 -11.73
C GLY A 127 -2.82 1.02 -10.55
N SER A 128 -1.48 1.11 -10.52
CA SER A 128 -0.75 1.95 -9.58
C SER A 128 -0.77 3.43 -10.02
N ASN A 129 -0.32 4.32 -9.13
CA ASN A 129 -0.15 5.75 -9.43
C ASN A 129 1.31 6.22 -9.26
N SER A 130 2.20 5.37 -8.78
CA SER A 130 3.56 5.79 -8.39
C SER A 130 4.39 6.28 -9.58
N TYR A 131 4.30 5.61 -10.75
CA TYR A 131 5.02 6.05 -11.94
C TYR A 131 4.65 7.49 -12.37
N ARG A 132 3.40 7.92 -12.12
CA ARG A 132 2.94 9.27 -12.46
C ARG A 132 3.73 10.35 -11.71
N ARG A 133 4.12 10.07 -10.43
CA ARG A 133 4.94 10.99 -9.66
C ARG A 133 6.27 11.30 -10.33
N ILE A 134 6.77 10.37 -11.14
CA ILE A 134 8.03 10.53 -11.88
C ILE A 134 7.78 11.27 -13.21
N VAL A 135 6.86 10.76 -14.05
CA VAL A 135 6.76 11.20 -15.45
C VAL A 135 5.81 12.37 -15.67
N GLU A 136 4.83 12.57 -14.80
CA GLU A 136 3.87 13.67 -14.92
C GLU A 136 4.30 14.89 -14.08
N PRO A 137 4.09 16.11 -14.57
CA PRO A 137 4.28 17.33 -13.76
C PRO A 137 3.11 17.52 -12.79
N PRO A 138 3.22 18.44 -11.80
CA PRO A 138 2.08 18.85 -11.00
C PRO A 138 0.91 19.37 -11.87
N PRO A 139 -0.36 19.21 -11.45
CA PRO A 139 -0.78 18.68 -10.13
C PRO A 139 -0.88 17.15 -10.06
N ASP A 140 -0.98 16.43 -11.18
CA ASP A 140 -1.23 14.99 -11.21
C ASP A 140 0.01 14.16 -10.88
N GLY A 141 1.18 14.63 -11.28
CA GLY A 141 2.48 14.05 -10.98
C GLY A 141 3.32 14.90 -10.02
N ARG A 142 4.64 14.80 -10.13
CA ARG A 142 5.58 15.58 -9.31
C ARG A 142 6.78 16.11 -10.09
N LEU A 143 7.48 15.25 -10.84
CA LEU A 143 8.80 15.56 -11.38
C LEU A 143 8.77 15.92 -12.87
N GLY A 144 7.85 15.38 -13.65
CA GLY A 144 7.81 15.59 -15.10
C GLY A 144 9.07 15.09 -15.82
N LEU A 145 9.71 14.04 -15.29
CA LEU A 145 10.92 13.48 -15.88
C LEU A 145 10.57 12.56 -17.06
N PRO A 146 11.15 12.74 -18.24
CA PRO A 146 11.01 11.75 -19.30
C PRO A 146 11.70 10.46 -18.89
N ALA A 147 10.93 9.36 -18.80
CA ALA A 147 11.40 8.02 -18.53
C ALA A 147 10.65 7.03 -19.42
N GLU A 148 11.27 5.89 -19.70
CA GLU A 148 10.61 4.79 -20.43
C GLU A 148 9.77 3.97 -19.44
N LEU A 149 8.47 3.86 -19.68
CA LEU A 149 7.57 3.08 -18.85
C LEU A 149 7.49 1.63 -19.34
N VAL A 150 7.92 0.70 -18.50
CA VAL A 150 7.85 -0.75 -18.79
C VAL A 150 6.71 -1.37 -18.00
N PRO A 151 5.65 -1.86 -18.67
CA PRO A 151 4.48 -2.43 -18.01
C PRO A 151 4.79 -3.70 -17.21
N ALA A 152 4.12 -3.85 -16.06
CA ALA A 152 4.13 -5.04 -15.22
C ALA A 152 2.76 -5.20 -14.55
N GLY A 153 2.30 -6.44 -14.36
CA GLY A 153 1.00 -6.73 -13.76
C GLY A 153 0.91 -6.34 -12.28
N ASN A 154 2.03 -6.38 -11.56
CA ASN A 154 2.15 -6.05 -10.14
C ASN A 154 3.58 -5.67 -9.76
N TYR A 155 3.82 -5.35 -8.48
CA TYR A 155 5.15 -4.95 -8.03
C TYR A 155 6.15 -6.13 -7.91
N SER A 156 5.69 -7.36 -7.67
CA SER A 156 6.57 -8.55 -7.77
C SER A 156 7.13 -8.71 -9.19
N ASP A 157 6.32 -8.45 -10.21
CA ASP A 157 6.79 -8.45 -11.61
C ASP A 157 7.80 -7.33 -11.85
N CYS A 158 7.56 -6.13 -11.31
CA CYS A 158 8.51 -5.02 -11.36
C CYS A 158 9.87 -5.42 -10.79
N VAL A 159 9.88 -6.01 -9.61
CA VAL A 159 11.11 -6.41 -8.92
C VAL A 159 11.84 -7.53 -9.66
N ARG A 160 11.11 -8.51 -10.19
CA ARG A 160 11.71 -9.56 -11.03
C ARG A 160 12.36 -8.99 -12.29
N LYS A 161 11.70 -8.04 -12.96
CA LYS A 161 12.27 -7.35 -14.13
C LYS A 161 13.47 -6.49 -13.77
N LEU A 162 13.46 -5.81 -12.61
CA LEU A 162 14.61 -5.06 -12.10
C LEU A 162 15.80 -5.99 -11.84
N ALA A 163 15.56 -7.11 -11.17
CA ALA A 163 16.56 -8.13 -10.89
C ALA A 163 17.19 -8.72 -12.16
N ALA A 164 16.39 -8.86 -13.23
CA ALA A 164 16.83 -9.35 -14.54
C ALA A 164 17.48 -8.28 -15.44
N GLY A 165 17.61 -7.02 -14.97
CA GLY A 165 18.17 -5.93 -15.78
C GLY A 165 17.24 -5.43 -16.91
N GLN A 166 15.97 -5.85 -16.91
CA GLN A 166 14.95 -5.37 -17.85
C GLN A 166 14.40 -4.01 -17.47
N LEU A 167 14.58 -3.61 -16.22
CA LEU A 167 14.29 -2.30 -15.64
C LEU A 167 15.56 -1.72 -15.04
N ASP A 168 15.59 -0.40 -14.94
CA ASP A 168 16.66 0.34 -14.25
C ASP A 168 16.20 0.72 -12.82
N ALA A 169 14.90 0.95 -12.63
CA ALA A 169 14.36 1.33 -11.33
C ALA A 169 12.90 0.87 -11.13
N VAL A 170 12.54 0.70 -9.86
CA VAL A 170 11.16 0.55 -9.38
C VAL A 170 10.90 1.68 -8.38
N SER A 171 9.91 2.54 -8.66
CA SER A 171 9.54 3.61 -7.75
C SER A 171 8.12 3.39 -7.22
N THR A 172 8.01 3.36 -5.91
CA THR A 172 6.76 3.26 -5.15
C THR A 172 7.03 3.61 -3.69
N GLU A 173 6.11 3.31 -2.79
CA GLU A 173 6.24 3.64 -1.38
C GLU A 173 7.38 2.86 -0.71
N ASN A 174 8.14 3.53 0.14
CA ASN A 174 9.37 3.03 0.77
C ASN A 174 9.16 1.75 1.60
N LEU A 175 8.05 1.60 2.33
CA LEU A 175 7.75 0.38 3.07
C LEU A 175 7.59 -0.83 2.13
N LEU A 176 6.96 -0.62 0.96
CA LEU A 176 6.82 -1.67 -0.03
C LEU A 176 8.17 -2.07 -0.62
N LEU A 177 8.99 -1.07 -1.00
CA LEU A 177 10.34 -1.31 -1.54
C LEU A 177 11.24 -2.03 -0.52
N ALA A 178 11.19 -1.61 0.74
CA ALA A 178 11.96 -2.23 1.81
C ALA A 178 11.57 -3.69 2.04
N GLY A 179 10.28 -4.02 1.97
CA GLY A 179 9.82 -5.40 2.06
C GLY A 179 10.42 -6.31 0.97
N PHE A 180 10.53 -5.81 -0.26
CA PHE A 180 11.21 -6.54 -1.33
C PHE A 180 12.73 -6.61 -1.14
N ALA A 181 13.36 -5.50 -0.73
CA ALA A 181 14.81 -5.49 -0.52
C ALA A 181 15.25 -6.45 0.60
N GLU A 182 14.45 -6.62 1.65
CA GLU A 182 14.72 -7.58 2.72
C GLU A 182 14.61 -9.05 2.28
N GLN A 183 13.83 -9.37 1.25
CA GLN A 183 13.77 -10.73 0.72
C GLN A 183 15.03 -11.17 -0.02
N GLU A 184 15.74 -10.20 -0.61
CA GLU A 184 16.99 -10.44 -1.36
C GLU A 184 18.09 -9.49 -0.86
N PRO A 185 18.64 -9.72 0.34
CA PRO A 185 19.63 -8.84 0.96
C PRO A 185 20.85 -8.62 0.05
N GLY A 186 21.24 -7.36 -0.12
CA GLY A 186 22.39 -6.96 -0.94
C GLY A 186 22.13 -6.92 -2.45
N ARG A 187 20.96 -7.32 -2.92
CA ARG A 187 20.62 -7.28 -4.35
C ARG A 187 20.08 -5.92 -4.80
N PHE A 188 19.37 -5.25 -3.91
CA PHE A 188 18.75 -3.96 -4.17
C PHE A 188 19.16 -2.93 -3.11
N ARG A 189 19.00 -1.67 -3.45
CA ARG A 189 19.09 -0.54 -2.53
C ARG A 189 18.03 0.50 -2.83
N LEU A 190 17.53 1.15 -1.80
CA LEU A 190 16.69 2.34 -1.91
C LEU A 190 17.60 3.57 -2.09
N LEU A 191 17.11 4.55 -2.84
CA LEU A 191 17.87 5.81 -3.02
C LEU A 191 17.85 6.66 -1.75
N ASN A 192 16.84 6.51 -0.89
CA ASN A 192 16.59 7.40 0.24
C ASN A 192 16.46 8.87 -0.20
N ASP A 193 15.81 9.06 -1.35
CA ASP A 193 15.55 10.37 -1.98
C ASP A 193 14.03 10.49 -2.22
N PRO A 194 13.27 10.82 -1.15
CA PRO A 194 11.80 10.75 -1.19
C PRO A 194 11.20 11.79 -2.14
N ILE A 195 10.21 11.38 -2.90
CA ILE A 195 9.53 12.18 -3.92
C ILE A 195 8.28 12.86 -3.36
N THR A 196 7.44 12.09 -2.67
CA THR A 196 6.15 12.53 -2.10
C THR A 196 5.85 11.81 -0.80
N ASN A 197 4.93 12.38 -0.01
CA ASN A 197 4.26 11.67 1.08
C ASN A 197 2.96 11.09 0.56
N GLU A 198 2.76 9.79 0.74
CA GLU A 198 1.59 9.06 0.29
C GLU A 198 0.77 8.58 1.48
N LYS A 199 -0.54 8.75 1.42
CA LYS A 199 -1.49 8.43 2.49
C LYS A 199 -2.16 7.10 2.18
N TRP A 200 -1.89 6.04 2.93
CA TRP A 200 -2.58 4.77 2.75
C TRP A 200 -3.87 4.73 3.54
N GLY A 201 -4.97 4.50 2.84
CA GLY A 201 -6.30 4.42 3.41
C GLY A 201 -6.93 3.04 3.26
N VAL A 202 -8.01 2.85 4.00
CA VAL A 202 -8.89 1.69 3.89
C VAL A 202 -9.97 2.01 2.85
N GLY A 203 -9.95 1.28 1.73
CA GLY A 203 -10.97 1.42 0.70
C GLY A 203 -12.29 0.76 1.13
N LEU A 204 -13.39 1.46 0.92
CA LEU A 204 -14.75 1.04 1.22
C LEU A 204 -15.66 1.29 0.02
N LYS A 205 -16.82 0.65 -0.02
CA LYS A 205 -17.82 0.94 -1.04
C LYS A 205 -18.15 2.44 -1.03
N LYS A 206 -18.28 3.05 -2.20
CA LYS A 206 -18.61 4.46 -2.32
C LYS A 206 -19.92 4.78 -1.58
N GLY A 207 -19.87 5.81 -0.73
CA GLY A 207 -21.00 6.28 0.09
C GLY A 207 -21.17 5.55 1.43
N ASP A 208 -20.33 4.57 1.79
CA ASP A 208 -20.41 3.91 3.10
C ASP A 208 -19.73 4.77 4.19
N THR A 209 -20.35 5.90 4.49
CA THR A 209 -19.88 6.88 5.48
C THR A 209 -19.86 6.30 6.90
N ALA A 210 -20.86 5.51 7.26
CA ALA A 210 -20.94 4.93 8.61
C ALA A 210 -19.76 3.96 8.89
N THR A 211 -19.41 3.10 7.93
CA THR A 211 -18.25 2.22 8.07
C THR A 211 -16.95 3.02 8.04
N CYS A 212 -16.85 4.05 7.19
CA CYS A 212 -15.69 4.94 7.14
C CYS A 212 -15.42 5.61 8.49
N GLU A 213 -16.41 6.17 9.13
CA GLU A 213 -16.27 6.79 10.46
C GLU A 213 -15.84 5.78 11.53
N ALA A 214 -16.38 4.58 11.48
CA ALA A 214 -16.00 3.51 12.40
C ALA A 214 -14.54 3.04 12.16
N VAL A 215 -14.12 2.94 10.91
CA VAL A 215 -12.72 2.67 10.53
C VAL A 215 -11.80 3.78 11.04
N ASN A 216 -12.18 5.05 10.89
CA ASN A 216 -11.39 6.16 11.43
C ASN A 216 -11.21 6.09 12.95
N ARG A 217 -12.26 5.72 13.68
CA ARG A 217 -12.15 5.50 15.14
C ARG A 217 -11.23 4.33 15.48
N ALA A 218 -11.32 3.22 14.73
CA ALA A 218 -10.45 2.06 14.92
C ALA A 218 -8.98 2.40 14.64
N ILE A 219 -8.69 3.17 13.59
CA ILE A 219 -7.34 3.64 13.28
C ILE A 219 -6.80 4.55 14.40
N ALA A 220 -7.61 5.50 14.88
CA ALA A 220 -7.22 6.37 15.98
C ALA A 220 -6.91 5.57 17.26
N GLU A 221 -7.70 4.55 17.57
CA GLU A 221 -7.46 3.64 18.69
C GLU A 221 -6.17 2.86 18.51
N MET A 222 -5.92 2.30 17.32
CA MET A 222 -4.72 1.53 16.99
C MET A 222 -3.43 2.33 17.23
N TRP A 223 -3.46 3.62 16.95
CA TRP A 223 -2.32 4.51 17.23
C TRP A 223 -2.23 4.86 18.71
N ARG A 224 -3.36 5.14 19.36
CA ARG A 224 -3.42 5.53 20.78
C ARG A 224 -2.96 4.41 21.69
N ASP A 225 -3.31 3.15 21.41
CA ASP A 225 -2.90 2.00 22.22
C ASP A 225 -1.50 1.48 21.87
N GLY A 226 -0.80 2.14 20.93
CA GLY A 226 0.55 1.80 20.49
C GLY A 226 0.61 0.59 19.54
N THR A 227 -0.52 0.01 19.13
CA THR A 227 -0.51 -1.16 18.23
C THR A 227 0.06 -0.79 16.85
N ALA A 228 -0.28 0.39 16.30
CA ALA A 228 0.28 0.82 15.02
C ALA A 228 1.81 0.85 15.03
N SER A 229 2.40 1.44 16.07
CA SER A 229 3.87 1.48 16.23
C SER A 229 4.47 0.08 16.36
N ARG A 230 3.85 -0.80 17.19
CA ARG A 230 4.32 -2.19 17.32
C ARG A 230 4.27 -2.95 16.00
N LEU A 231 3.20 -2.78 15.20
CA LEU A 231 3.07 -3.43 13.90
C LEU A 231 4.11 -2.91 12.89
N LEU A 232 4.35 -1.59 12.84
CA LEU A 232 5.40 -1.01 12.02
C LEU A 232 6.78 -1.58 12.38
N HIS A 233 7.13 -1.62 13.66
CA HIS A 233 8.40 -2.20 14.12
C HIS A 233 8.49 -3.72 13.87
N LYS A 234 7.39 -4.47 14.05
CA LYS A 234 7.33 -5.91 13.74
C LYS A 234 7.72 -6.20 12.29
N TRP A 235 7.20 -5.43 11.34
CA TRP A 235 7.34 -5.70 9.92
C TRP A 235 8.51 -4.97 9.26
N PHE A 236 8.91 -3.80 9.81
CA PHE A 236 9.90 -2.93 9.17
C PHE A 236 11.03 -2.47 10.10
N GLY A 237 11.06 -2.91 11.34
CA GLY A 237 12.08 -2.47 12.31
C GLY A 237 13.53 -2.84 11.96
N ARG A 238 13.74 -3.72 10.97
CA ARG A 238 15.08 -4.13 10.49
C ARG A 238 15.50 -3.42 9.21
N THR A 239 14.58 -2.67 8.57
CA THR A 239 14.84 -2.06 7.25
C THR A 239 15.74 -0.84 7.30
N GLY A 240 15.98 -0.27 8.48
CA GLY A 240 16.71 1.00 8.64
C GLY A 240 15.94 2.24 8.22
N LEU A 241 14.66 2.11 7.86
CA LEU A 241 13.79 3.24 7.54
C LEU A 241 13.35 3.99 8.80
N ASP A 242 13.21 5.31 8.68
CA ASP A 242 12.50 6.12 9.66
C ASP A 242 11.01 5.78 9.59
N LEU A 243 10.53 5.04 10.59
CA LEU A 243 9.14 4.59 10.62
C LEU A 243 8.20 5.69 11.10
N PRO A 244 6.97 5.79 10.54
CA PRO A 244 5.95 6.70 11.03
C PRO A 244 5.67 6.50 12.53
N SER A 245 5.63 7.59 13.29
CA SER A 245 5.52 7.56 14.76
C SER A 245 4.27 8.23 15.31
N SER A 246 3.41 8.76 14.45
CA SER A 246 2.23 9.52 14.88
C SER A 246 1.00 9.20 14.05
N LEU A 247 -0.17 9.34 14.69
CA LEU A 247 -1.47 9.21 14.04
C LEU A 247 -1.62 10.23 12.90
N PRO A 248 -1.86 9.79 11.66
CA PRO A 248 -2.20 10.70 10.58
C PRO A 248 -3.55 11.39 10.81
N ARG A 249 -3.68 12.63 10.33
CA ARG A 249 -4.98 13.31 10.34
C ARG A 249 -5.95 12.60 9.38
N ALA A 250 -7.13 12.21 9.88
CA ALA A 250 -8.19 11.64 9.06
C ALA A 250 -8.70 12.65 8.02
N GLU A 251 -9.03 12.17 6.82
CA GLU A 251 -9.45 13.03 5.70
C GLU A 251 -10.98 13.24 5.61
N GLY A 252 -11.72 12.70 6.57
CA GLY A 252 -13.18 12.73 6.57
C GLY A 252 -13.79 11.58 5.75
N CYS A 253 -15.13 11.49 5.80
CA CYS A 253 -15.93 10.44 5.16
C CYS A 253 -17.01 11.09 4.29
N PRO A 254 -16.70 11.52 3.03
CA PRO A 254 -17.66 12.13 2.11
C PRO A 254 -18.64 11.13 1.52
#